data_9c09a1bcbb62c930aa9f6e6fc1bf205d
#
_entry.id   9c09a1bcbb62c930aa9f6e6fc1bf205d
#
_cell.length_a   1.000
_cell.length_b   1.000
_cell.length_c   1.000
_cell.angle_alpha   90.00
_cell.angle_beta   90.00
_cell.angle_gamma   90.00
#
_symmetry.space_group_name_H-M   'P 1'
#
loop_
_entity.id
_entity.type
_entity.pdbx_description
1 polymer ?
#
loop_
_entity_poly.entity_id
_entity_poly.type
_entity_poly.pdbx_seq_one_letter_code
_entity_poly.pdbx_strand_id
1 'polypeptide(L)'
;MMRPGNSPFQALSLALQSLQIPGRNDTNPINEAQQRSDTDWVELCDQVGKMGDGSKRVLLIVDQFEELFTLCPDLETRRRFLSELLRAAAQRSQDGSRRFLVVMTLRADFMGQVLSDRPFADALQEACLLMGPMSREELREAIIRPAGMQGVGFESGLVARLLEDVGEQPGHLPLLEFALTLLWGRSENGILTHH
;
A
#
# COMPACT_ATOMS: atom_id res chain seq x y z
N MET A 1 4.32 2.48 -5.72
CA MET A 1 3.25 2.43 -4.72
C MET A 1 2.19 3.47 -5.09
N MET A 2 0.91 3.15 -4.92
CA MET A 2 -0.22 4.05 -5.19
C MET A 2 -1.32 3.88 -4.14
N ARG A 3 -2.24 4.85 -4.08
CA ARG A 3 -3.55 4.76 -3.40
C ARG A 3 -4.63 4.99 -4.45
N PRO A 4 -5.75 4.26 -4.45
CA PRO A 4 -6.77 4.38 -5.49
C PRO A 4 -7.41 5.77 -5.54
N GLY A 5 -7.77 6.35 -4.40
CA GLY A 5 -8.42 7.64 -4.29
C GLY A 5 -9.75 7.70 -5.06
N ASN A 6 -10.15 8.91 -5.47
CA ASN A 6 -11.36 9.14 -6.26
C ASN A 6 -11.21 8.79 -7.75
N SER A 7 -9.97 8.65 -8.23
CA SER A 7 -9.63 8.41 -9.64
C SER A 7 -8.58 7.31 -9.76
N PRO A 8 -8.95 6.01 -9.56
CA PRO A 8 -7.99 4.92 -9.41
C PRO A 8 -7.12 4.69 -10.65
N PHE A 9 -7.64 4.90 -11.86
CA PHE A 9 -6.87 4.80 -13.10
C PHE A 9 -5.83 5.92 -13.26
N GLN A 10 -6.15 7.13 -12.80
CA GLN A 10 -5.19 8.23 -12.79
C GLN A 10 -4.05 7.96 -11.80
N ALA A 11 -4.38 7.50 -10.59
CA ALA A 11 -3.39 7.12 -9.58
C ALA A 11 -2.46 6.01 -10.08
N LEU A 12 -3.02 5.01 -10.78
CA LEU A 12 -2.27 3.94 -11.40
C LEU A 12 -1.35 4.44 -12.51
N SER A 13 -1.85 5.31 -13.38
CA SER A 13 -1.06 5.92 -14.47
C SER A 13 0.15 6.68 -13.92
N LEU A 14 -0.04 7.47 -12.85
CA LEU A 14 1.04 8.20 -12.18
C LEU A 14 2.07 7.25 -11.56
N ALA A 15 1.62 6.19 -10.90
CA ALA A 15 2.52 5.20 -10.32
C ALA A 15 3.39 4.49 -11.38
N LEU A 16 2.82 4.22 -12.56
CA LEU A 16 3.54 3.56 -13.64
C LEU A 16 4.50 4.50 -14.40
N GLN A 17 4.23 5.81 -14.41
CA GLN A 17 5.15 6.80 -14.98
C GLN A 17 6.49 6.85 -14.26
N SER A 18 6.50 6.57 -12.95
CA SER A 18 7.74 6.51 -12.16
C SER A 18 8.70 5.38 -12.59
N LEU A 19 8.25 4.45 -13.43
CA LEU A 19 9.05 3.31 -13.91
C LEU A 19 10.00 3.65 -15.07
N GLN A 20 10.20 4.93 -15.44
CA GLN A 20 11.11 5.37 -16.49
C GLN A 20 11.18 4.40 -17.70
N ILE A 21 10.12 4.37 -18.50
CA ILE A 21 10.05 3.51 -19.70
C ILE A 21 10.84 4.20 -20.83
N PRO A 22 11.96 3.64 -21.32
CA PRO A 22 12.71 4.23 -22.44
C PRO A 22 11.83 4.34 -23.70
N GLY A 23 11.87 5.50 -24.36
CA GLY A 23 11.14 5.73 -25.61
C GLY A 23 9.77 6.39 -25.45
N ARG A 24 9.37 6.76 -24.25
CA ARG A 24 8.16 7.54 -24.03
C ARG A 24 8.51 9.03 -24.07
N ASN A 25 8.02 9.75 -25.05
CA ASN A 25 8.12 11.21 -25.10
C ASN A 25 7.26 11.81 -23.97
N ASP A 26 7.85 12.75 -23.22
CA ASP A 26 7.22 13.50 -22.10
C ASP A 26 6.13 14.46 -22.60
N THR A 27 5.05 13.94 -23.17
CA THR A 27 3.84 14.72 -23.43
C THR A 27 2.96 14.67 -22.19
N ASN A 28 2.51 15.84 -21.79
CA ASN A 28 1.81 16.18 -20.54
C ASN A 28 0.82 15.10 -20.04
N PRO A 29 1.13 14.39 -18.93
CA PRO A 29 0.46 13.12 -18.58
C PRO A 29 -0.97 13.30 -18.08
N ILE A 30 -1.35 14.50 -17.64
CA ILE A 30 -2.66 14.75 -17.02
C ILE A 30 -3.80 14.77 -18.03
N ASN A 31 -3.57 15.32 -19.22
CA ASN A 31 -4.62 15.41 -20.27
C ASN A 31 -4.80 14.08 -21.02
N GLU A 32 -3.76 13.25 -21.11
CA GLU A 32 -3.84 11.96 -21.80
C GLU A 32 -4.44 10.85 -20.90
N ALA A 33 -4.24 10.90 -19.59
CA ALA A 33 -4.79 9.91 -18.66
C ALA A 33 -6.34 9.95 -18.59
N GLN A 34 -6.96 11.10 -18.89
CA GLN A 34 -8.43 11.25 -18.96
C GLN A 34 -9.01 10.80 -20.29
N GLN A 35 -8.21 10.71 -21.37
CA GLN A 35 -8.66 10.36 -22.73
C GLN A 35 -8.25 8.95 -23.16
N ARG A 36 -7.42 8.24 -22.38
CA ARG A 36 -6.97 6.88 -22.75
C ARG A 36 -8.03 5.84 -22.51
N SER A 37 -8.31 5.08 -23.55
CA SER A 37 -9.18 3.92 -23.51
C SER A 37 -8.55 2.77 -22.73
N ASP A 38 -9.36 1.79 -22.36
CA ASP A 38 -9.03 0.62 -21.53
C ASP A 38 -7.84 -0.20 -21.98
N THR A 39 -7.48 -0.09 -23.24
CA THR A 39 -6.39 -0.83 -23.89
C THR A 39 -5.00 -0.36 -23.45
N ASP A 40 -4.85 0.93 -23.12
CA ASP A 40 -3.54 1.54 -22.90
C ASP A 40 -2.82 1.06 -21.62
N TRP A 41 -3.57 0.67 -20.62
CA TRP A 41 -2.98 0.24 -19.35
C TRP A 41 -2.46 -1.21 -19.39
N VAL A 42 -3.15 -2.10 -20.08
CA VAL A 42 -2.70 -3.47 -20.34
C VAL A 42 -1.48 -3.47 -21.26
N GLU A 43 -1.49 -2.62 -22.28
CA GLU A 43 -0.31 -2.38 -23.14
C GLU A 43 0.87 -1.85 -22.34
N LEU A 44 0.64 -0.93 -21.41
CA LEU A 44 1.68 -0.40 -20.54
C LEU A 44 2.30 -1.51 -19.66
N CYS A 45 1.48 -2.37 -19.07
CA CYS A 45 1.94 -3.53 -18.32
C CYS A 45 2.76 -4.48 -19.21
N ASP A 46 2.32 -4.69 -20.43
CA ASP A 46 3.02 -5.54 -21.40
C ASP A 46 4.34 -4.92 -21.86
N GLN A 47 4.37 -3.60 -22.10
CA GLN A 47 5.60 -2.86 -22.41
C GLN A 47 6.60 -2.93 -21.27
N VAL A 48 6.16 -2.70 -20.02
CA VAL A 48 7.02 -2.82 -18.83
C VAL A 48 7.57 -4.25 -18.70
N GLY A 49 6.75 -5.26 -18.96
CA GLY A 49 7.17 -6.66 -18.95
C GLY A 49 8.18 -7.03 -20.06
N LYS A 50 8.20 -6.28 -21.16
CA LYS A 50 9.12 -6.47 -22.29
C LYS A 50 10.42 -5.67 -22.14
N MET A 51 10.57 -4.83 -21.12
CA MET A 51 11.78 -4.03 -20.91
C MET A 51 12.97 -4.91 -20.51
N GLY A 52 14.06 -4.79 -21.25
CA GLY A 52 15.28 -5.55 -21.04
C GLY A 52 15.25 -6.94 -21.67
N ASP A 53 15.82 -7.91 -20.99
CA ASP A 53 15.91 -9.32 -21.42
C ASP A 53 14.64 -10.14 -21.14
N GLY A 54 13.53 -9.50 -20.77
CA GLY A 54 12.28 -10.16 -20.41
C GLY A 54 12.24 -10.75 -18.99
N SER A 55 13.31 -10.60 -18.21
CA SER A 55 13.40 -11.13 -16.83
C SER A 55 12.80 -10.19 -15.78
N LYS A 56 12.50 -8.94 -16.12
CA LYS A 56 12.00 -7.95 -15.18
C LYS A 56 10.57 -8.24 -14.75
N ARG A 57 10.32 -8.15 -13.46
CA ARG A 57 9.01 -8.28 -12.84
C ARG A 57 8.57 -6.93 -12.27
N VAL A 58 7.28 -6.65 -12.32
CA VAL A 58 6.70 -5.44 -11.76
C VAL A 58 5.96 -5.80 -10.48
N LEU A 59 6.30 -5.10 -9.40
CA LEU A 59 5.53 -5.13 -8.15
C LEU A 59 4.72 -3.83 -8.05
N LEU A 60 3.39 -3.97 -8.10
CA LEU A 60 2.45 -2.90 -7.81
C LEU A 60 1.99 -3.00 -6.36
N ILE A 61 2.29 -2.00 -5.55
CA ILE A 61 1.78 -1.90 -4.18
C ILE A 61 0.63 -0.90 -4.20
N VAL A 62 -0.57 -1.37 -3.84
CA VAL A 62 -1.79 -0.57 -3.69
C VAL A 62 -2.09 -0.43 -2.20
N ASP A 63 -1.75 0.72 -1.64
CA ASP A 63 -1.98 1.01 -0.24
C ASP A 63 -3.37 1.62 -0.02
N GLN A 64 -4.00 1.33 1.10
CA GLN A 64 -5.35 1.80 1.46
C GLN A 64 -6.38 1.47 0.36
N PHE A 65 -6.46 0.18 -0.01
CA PHE A 65 -7.36 -0.26 -1.09
C PHE A 65 -8.84 0.06 -0.82
N GLU A 66 -9.23 0.23 0.44
CA GLU A 66 -10.56 0.70 0.84
C GLU A 66 -10.93 2.07 0.26
N GLU A 67 -9.97 2.91 -0.15
CA GLU A 67 -10.27 4.17 -0.82
C GLU A 67 -11.02 3.98 -2.13
N LEU A 68 -10.84 2.84 -2.80
CA LEU A 68 -11.62 2.49 -3.99
C LEU A 68 -13.13 2.48 -3.70
N PHE A 69 -13.52 2.08 -2.49
CA PHE A 69 -14.92 1.98 -2.08
C PHE A 69 -15.44 3.26 -1.42
N THR A 70 -14.57 4.01 -0.76
CA THR A 70 -14.96 5.20 0.01
C THR A 70 -14.86 6.49 -0.80
N LEU A 71 -13.90 6.60 -1.72
CA LEU A 71 -13.61 7.84 -2.45
C LEU A 71 -14.02 7.79 -3.92
N CYS A 72 -14.04 6.61 -4.58
CA CYS A 72 -14.49 6.48 -5.95
C CYS A 72 -16.01 6.26 -5.98
N PRO A 73 -16.84 7.24 -6.42
CA PRO A 73 -18.30 7.13 -6.35
C PRO A 73 -18.88 6.23 -7.44
N ASP A 74 -18.20 6.10 -8.59
CA ASP A 74 -18.71 5.38 -9.75
C ASP A 74 -18.45 3.87 -9.64
N LEU A 75 -19.56 3.11 -9.59
CA LEU A 75 -19.53 1.65 -9.47
C LEU A 75 -18.90 0.95 -10.68
N GLU A 76 -19.11 1.49 -11.87
CA GLU A 76 -18.56 0.93 -13.12
C GLU A 76 -17.03 1.07 -13.12
N THR A 77 -16.52 2.25 -12.76
CA THR A 77 -15.09 2.50 -12.60
C THR A 77 -14.46 1.56 -11.58
N ARG A 78 -15.13 1.31 -10.43
CA ARG A 78 -14.63 0.35 -9.42
C ARG A 78 -14.50 -1.06 -9.99
N ARG A 79 -15.57 -1.58 -10.60
CA ARG A 79 -15.59 -2.95 -11.18
C ARG A 79 -14.54 -3.11 -12.26
N ARG A 80 -14.42 -2.11 -13.11
CA ARG A 80 -13.43 -2.09 -14.16
C ARG A 80 -12.01 -2.08 -13.60
N PHE A 81 -11.73 -1.28 -12.57
CA PHE A 81 -10.43 -1.25 -11.91
C PHE A 81 -10.07 -2.61 -11.29
N LEU A 82 -11.02 -3.28 -10.60
CA LEU A 82 -10.84 -4.62 -10.08
C LEU A 82 -10.51 -5.63 -11.19
N SER A 83 -11.28 -5.60 -12.29
CA SER A 83 -11.07 -6.47 -13.43
C SER A 83 -9.69 -6.30 -14.07
N GLU A 84 -9.22 -5.05 -14.22
CA GLU A 84 -7.92 -4.76 -14.79
C GLU A 84 -6.76 -5.19 -13.87
N LEU A 85 -6.90 -5.06 -12.56
CA LEU A 85 -5.90 -5.58 -11.61
C LEU A 85 -5.78 -7.10 -11.72
N LEU A 86 -6.91 -7.82 -11.84
CA LEU A 86 -6.92 -9.27 -12.03
C LEU A 86 -6.27 -9.67 -13.35
N ARG A 87 -6.58 -8.97 -14.44
CA ARG A 87 -5.97 -9.21 -15.76
C ARG A 87 -4.45 -9.03 -15.70
N ALA A 88 -3.97 -7.97 -15.05
CA ALA A 88 -2.54 -7.74 -14.88
C ALA A 88 -1.88 -8.86 -14.06
N ALA A 89 -2.47 -9.24 -12.92
CA ALA A 89 -1.95 -10.30 -12.06
C ALA A 89 -1.95 -11.69 -12.74
N ALA A 90 -2.86 -11.91 -13.71
CA ALA A 90 -2.94 -13.14 -14.48
C ALA A 90 -1.90 -13.24 -15.60
N GLN A 91 -1.25 -12.14 -15.99
CA GLN A 91 -0.27 -12.14 -17.07
C GLN A 91 0.95 -13.02 -16.77
N ARG A 92 1.35 -13.83 -17.76
CA ARG A 92 2.50 -14.73 -17.68
C ARG A 92 3.54 -14.36 -18.74
N SER A 93 4.80 -14.57 -18.41
CA SER A 93 5.91 -14.58 -19.36
C SER A 93 5.88 -15.84 -20.24
N GLN A 94 6.70 -15.87 -21.28
CA GLN A 94 6.87 -17.04 -22.13
C GLN A 94 7.38 -18.28 -21.35
N ASP A 95 8.12 -18.06 -20.26
CA ASP A 95 8.60 -19.08 -19.33
C ASP A 95 7.56 -19.50 -18.27
N GLY A 96 6.33 -18.98 -18.36
CA GLY A 96 5.24 -19.24 -17.41
C GLY A 96 5.30 -18.46 -16.11
N SER A 97 6.35 -17.66 -15.86
CA SER A 97 6.48 -16.88 -14.64
C SER A 97 5.49 -15.70 -14.63
N ARG A 98 5.07 -15.26 -13.43
CA ARG A 98 4.23 -14.06 -13.27
C ARG A 98 5.07 -12.81 -13.54
N ARG A 99 4.64 -11.99 -14.50
CA ARG A 99 5.27 -10.70 -14.79
C ARG A 99 4.86 -9.61 -13.83
N PHE A 100 3.61 -9.66 -13.40
CA PHE A 100 3.01 -8.65 -12.55
C PHE A 100 2.60 -9.27 -11.22
N LEU A 101 3.03 -8.65 -10.12
CA LEU A 101 2.60 -8.97 -8.77
C LEU A 101 1.90 -7.75 -8.19
N VAL A 102 0.67 -7.94 -7.72
CA VAL A 102 -0.09 -6.91 -7.03
C VAL A 102 -0.14 -7.26 -5.54
N VAL A 103 0.31 -6.34 -4.71
CA VAL A 103 0.17 -6.42 -3.25
C VAL A 103 -0.71 -5.26 -2.82
N MET A 104 -1.75 -5.54 -2.04
CA MET A 104 -2.65 -4.50 -1.56
C MET A 104 -2.84 -4.58 -0.05
N THR A 105 -2.92 -3.43 0.61
CA THR A 105 -3.35 -3.34 2.00
C THR A 105 -4.84 -3.00 2.03
N LEU A 106 -5.58 -3.66 2.89
CA LEU A 106 -7.02 -3.47 3.04
C LEU A 106 -7.40 -3.56 4.52
N ARG A 107 -8.22 -2.64 4.97
CA ARG A 107 -8.83 -2.73 6.30
C ARG A 107 -9.86 -3.85 6.33
N ALA A 108 -9.89 -4.62 7.41
CA ALA A 108 -10.75 -5.79 7.56
C ALA A 108 -12.26 -5.47 7.47
N ASP A 109 -12.67 -4.26 7.91
CA ASP A 109 -14.06 -3.79 7.83
C ASP A 109 -14.56 -3.58 6.39
N PHE A 110 -13.66 -3.50 5.40
CA PHE A 110 -13.99 -3.40 3.96
C PHE A 110 -13.97 -4.75 3.24
N MET A 111 -13.62 -5.84 3.90
CA MET A 111 -13.55 -7.16 3.29
C MET A 111 -14.87 -7.57 2.61
N GLY A 112 -16.02 -7.27 3.21
CA GLY A 112 -17.33 -7.58 2.61
C GLY A 112 -17.56 -6.89 1.26
N GLN A 113 -17.03 -5.69 1.07
CA GLN A 113 -17.15 -4.96 -0.20
C GLN A 113 -16.29 -5.60 -1.29
N VAL A 114 -15.08 -6.02 -0.95
CA VAL A 114 -14.18 -6.74 -1.85
C VAL A 114 -14.76 -8.09 -2.25
N LEU A 115 -15.32 -8.84 -1.32
CA LEU A 115 -15.94 -10.15 -1.57
C LEU A 115 -17.25 -10.08 -2.36
N SER A 116 -17.83 -8.88 -2.55
CA SER A 116 -19.02 -8.70 -3.40
C SER A 116 -18.72 -8.86 -4.91
N ASP A 117 -17.47 -8.69 -5.32
CA ASP A 117 -17.00 -8.99 -6.68
C ASP A 117 -16.48 -10.43 -6.72
N ARG A 118 -17.24 -11.34 -7.34
CA ARG A 118 -16.94 -12.76 -7.33
C ARG A 118 -15.58 -13.13 -7.92
N PRO A 119 -15.17 -12.61 -9.10
CA PRO A 119 -13.84 -12.90 -9.64
C PRO A 119 -12.71 -12.45 -8.73
N PHE A 120 -12.88 -11.31 -8.08
CA PHE A 120 -11.89 -10.78 -7.16
C PHE A 120 -11.82 -11.60 -5.86
N ALA A 121 -12.98 -12.01 -5.33
CA ALA A 121 -13.06 -12.90 -4.17
C ALA A 121 -12.36 -14.23 -4.42
N ASP A 122 -12.58 -14.84 -5.58
CA ASP A 122 -11.94 -16.11 -5.95
C ASP A 122 -10.41 -15.98 -6.03
N ALA A 123 -9.91 -14.84 -6.54
CA ALA A 123 -8.47 -14.57 -6.62
C ALA A 123 -7.82 -14.37 -5.23
N LEU A 124 -8.59 -13.91 -4.23
CA LEU A 124 -8.09 -13.67 -2.88
C LEU A 124 -8.05 -14.94 -2.01
N GLN A 125 -8.76 -16.01 -2.37
CA GLN A 125 -8.87 -17.21 -1.53
C GLN A 125 -7.51 -17.79 -1.12
N GLU A 126 -6.52 -17.74 -2.01
CA GLU A 126 -5.18 -18.29 -1.77
C GLU A 126 -4.10 -17.19 -1.64
N ALA A 127 -4.52 -15.91 -1.65
CA ALA A 127 -3.62 -14.76 -1.72
C ALA A 127 -3.86 -13.73 -0.60
N CYS A 128 -4.64 -14.10 0.43
CA CYS A 128 -4.96 -13.22 1.55
C CYS A 128 -4.10 -13.56 2.76
N LEU A 129 -3.37 -12.55 3.28
CA LEU A 129 -2.68 -12.62 4.56
C LEU A 129 -3.44 -11.80 5.58
N LEU A 130 -4.04 -12.45 6.58
CA LEU A 130 -4.73 -11.79 7.67
C LEU A 130 -3.71 -11.36 8.74
N MET A 131 -3.68 -10.06 9.02
CA MET A 131 -2.83 -9.49 10.06
C MET A 131 -3.71 -9.12 11.26
N GLY A 132 -3.41 -9.73 12.40
CA GLY A 132 -4.03 -9.38 13.68
C GLY A 132 -3.43 -8.12 14.30
N PRO A 133 -3.99 -7.65 15.44
CA PRO A 133 -3.38 -6.59 16.23
C PRO A 133 -2.01 -7.03 16.75
N MET A 134 -1.12 -6.08 16.94
CA MET A 134 0.18 -6.35 17.57
C MET A 134 -0.01 -6.84 19.01
N SER A 135 0.75 -7.85 19.39
CA SER A 135 0.91 -8.23 20.78
C SER A 135 1.64 -7.12 21.57
N ARG A 136 1.54 -7.14 22.91
CA ARG A 136 2.24 -6.18 23.76
C ARG A 136 3.76 -6.17 23.52
N GLU A 137 4.35 -7.33 23.25
CA GLU A 137 5.78 -7.44 22.97
C GLU A 137 6.14 -6.89 21.59
N GLU A 138 5.35 -7.18 20.55
CA GLU A 138 5.54 -6.59 19.23
C GLU A 138 5.41 -5.06 19.27
N LEU A 139 4.45 -4.55 20.02
CA LEU A 139 4.26 -3.12 20.21
C LEU A 139 5.45 -2.49 20.94
N ARG A 140 5.99 -3.18 21.97
CA ARG A 140 7.20 -2.77 22.66
C ARG A 140 8.41 -2.67 21.72
N GLU A 141 8.61 -3.68 20.90
CA GLU A 141 9.69 -3.69 19.89
C GLU A 141 9.50 -2.60 18.83
N ALA A 142 8.27 -2.34 18.41
CA ALA A 142 7.94 -1.26 17.47
C ALA A 142 8.26 0.14 18.05
N ILE A 143 8.22 0.30 19.37
CA ILE A 143 8.61 1.55 20.06
C ILE A 143 10.13 1.64 20.21
N ILE A 144 10.77 0.60 20.74
CA ILE A 144 12.18 0.67 21.19
C ILE A 144 13.16 0.58 20.02
N ARG A 145 12.88 -0.33 19.06
CA ARG A 145 13.84 -0.65 18.02
C ARG A 145 14.17 0.51 17.08
N PRO A 146 13.21 1.31 16.59
CA PRO A 146 13.52 2.47 15.76
C PRO A 146 14.34 3.53 16.47
N ALA A 147 14.02 3.82 17.74
CA ALA A 147 14.76 4.77 18.56
C ALA A 147 16.20 4.30 18.78
N GLY A 148 16.39 3.03 19.14
CA GLY A 148 17.71 2.43 19.32
C GLY A 148 18.57 2.48 18.06
N MET A 149 17.98 2.31 16.86
CA MET A 149 18.68 2.45 15.58
C MET A 149 19.20 3.88 15.32
N GLN A 150 18.60 4.87 15.97
CA GLN A 150 19.02 6.28 15.92
C GLN A 150 19.86 6.68 17.14
N GLY A 151 20.24 5.73 18.00
CA GLY A 151 21.03 6.00 19.23
C GLY A 151 20.23 6.72 20.31
N VAL A 152 18.88 6.68 20.25
CA VAL A 152 18.00 7.34 21.23
C VAL A 152 17.47 6.31 22.22
N GLY A 153 17.59 6.63 23.51
CA GLY A 153 17.06 5.83 24.63
C GLY A 153 15.74 6.34 25.17
N PHE A 154 15.20 5.64 26.13
CA PHE A 154 13.98 6.01 26.87
C PHE A 154 14.29 6.15 28.36
N GLU A 155 13.71 7.15 28.98
CA GLU A 155 13.69 7.26 30.44
C GLU A 155 13.05 6.04 31.09
N SER A 156 13.51 5.67 32.27
CA SER A 156 12.99 4.49 32.97
C SER A 156 11.49 4.57 33.19
N GLY A 157 10.77 3.51 32.80
CA GLY A 157 9.31 3.43 32.94
C GLY A 157 8.51 4.06 31.80
N LEU A 158 9.09 4.90 30.92
CA LEU A 158 8.35 5.58 29.85
C LEU A 158 7.70 4.59 28.87
N VAL A 159 8.44 3.59 28.42
CA VAL A 159 7.90 2.56 27.50
C VAL A 159 6.77 1.77 28.15
N ALA A 160 6.90 1.40 29.44
CA ALA A 160 5.84 0.70 30.15
C ALA A 160 4.55 1.53 30.22
N ARG A 161 4.67 2.83 30.52
CA ARG A 161 3.55 3.77 30.52
C ARG A 161 2.89 3.91 29.15
N LEU A 162 3.68 4.09 28.10
CA LEU A 162 3.15 4.15 26.73
C LEU A 162 2.35 2.90 26.37
N LEU A 163 2.83 1.72 26.74
CA LEU A 163 2.14 0.45 26.51
C LEU A 163 0.84 0.32 27.33
N GLU A 164 0.80 0.89 28.54
CA GLU A 164 -0.41 0.93 29.36
C GLU A 164 -1.44 1.90 28.80
N ASP A 165 -1.01 3.10 28.37
CA ASP A 165 -1.89 4.14 27.83
C ASP A 165 -2.49 3.73 26.48
N VAL A 166 -1.74 3.00 25.64
CA VAL A 166 -2.24 2.46 24.36
C VAL A 166 -3.26 1.35 24.59
N GLY A 167 -3.08 0.49 25.60
CA GLY A 167 -3.96 -0.63 25.87
C GLY A 167 -4.07 -1.62 24.69
N GLU A 168 -5.11 -2.48 24.75
CA GLU A 168 -5.33 -3.52 23.74
C GLU A 168 -6.40 -3.14 22.69
N GLN A 169 -6.88 -1.90 22.68
CA GLN A 169 -7.97 -1.50 21.79
C GLN A 169 -7.48 -1.22 20.37
N PRO A 170 -8.18 -1.75 19.34
CA PRO A 170 -7.89 -1.42 17.96
C PRO A 170 -8.05 0.08 17.70
N GLY A 171 -7.09 0.69 16.99
CA GLY A 171 -7.16 2.10 16.59
C GLY A 171 -6.32 3.05 17.45
N HIS A 172 -5.65 2.59 18.50
CA HIS A 172 -4.77 3.44 19.31
C HIS A 172 -3.36 3.66 18.71
N LEU A 173 -2.98 2.91 17.67
CA LEU A 173 -1.67 3.07 17.01
C LEU A 173 -1.41 4.48 16.48
N PRO A 174 -2.36 5.20 15.85
CA PRO A 174 -2.16 6.59 15.43
C PRO A 174 -1.90 7.54 16.60
N LEU A 175 -2.52 7.30 17.77
CA LEU A 175 -2.27 8.08 18.97
C LEU A 175 -0.88 7.81 19.53
N LEU A 176 -0.44 6.56 19.50
CA LEU A 176 0.92 6.19 19.89
C LEU A 176 1.96 6.84 18.97
N GLU A 177 1.76 6.78 17.64
CA GLU A 177 2.63 7.42 16.67
C GLU A 177 2.72 8.93 16.91
N PHE A 178 1.59 9.58 17.15
CA PHE A 178 1.54 11.00 17.48
C PHE A 178 2.30 11.32 18.80
N ALA A 179 2.06 10.54 19.85
CA ALA A 179 2.76 10.71 21.12
C ALA A 179 4.29 10.52 20.98
N LEU A 180 4.71 9.49 20.26
CA LEU A 180 6.12 9.24 19.97
C LEU A 180 6.75 10.36 19.15
N THR A 181 6.02 10.93 18.20
CA THR A 181 6.48 12.07 17.40
C THR A 181 6.68 13.31 18.27
N LEU A 182 5.77 13.58 19.20
CA LEU A 182 5.93 14.68 20.16
C LEU A 182 7.12 14.46 21.10
N LEU A 183 7.27 13.26 21.65
CA LEU A 183 8.39 12.90 22.52
C LEU A 183 9.72 13.01 21.76
N TRP A 184 9.76 12.60 20.51
CA TRP A 184 10.94 12.72 19.65
C TRP A 184 11.40 14.17 19.49
N GLY A 185 10.44 15.09 19.26
CA GLY A 185 10.72 16.52 19.14
C GLY A 185 11.21 17.17 20.46
N ARG A 186 11.01 16.50 21.58
CA ARG A 186 11.42 16.93 22.93
C ARG A 186 12.57 16.11 23.50
N SER A 187 13.21 15.28 22.69
CA SER A 187 14.34 14.45 23.16
C SER A 187 15.49 15.32 23.66
N GLU A 188 15.99 15.03 24.84
CA GLU A 188 17.13 15.70 25.47
C GLU A 188 18.31 14.73 25.59
N ASN A 189 19.48 15.13 25.10
CA ASN A 189 20.70 14.31 25.16
C ASN A 189 20.54 12.87 24.62
N GLY A 190 19.69 12.66 23.63
CA GLY A 190 19.40 11.34 23.07
C GLY A 190 18.52 10.45 23.95
N ILE A 191 17.73 11.03 24.85
CA ILE A 191 16.80 10.32 25.74
C ILE A 191 15.40 10.93 25.56
N LEU A 192 14.40 10.08 25.36
CA LEU A 192 12.99 10.44 25.43
C LEU A 192 12.52 10.42 26.87
N THR A 193 11.91 11.49 27.34
CA THR A 193 11.54 11.70 28.73
C THR A 193 10.03 11.78 28.95
N HIS A 194 9.57 11.71 30.17
CA HIS A 194 8.15 11.85 30.57
C HIS A 194 7.57 13.26 30.42
N HIS A 195 8.37 14.27 30.08
CA HIS A 195 7.99 15.69 30.06
C HIS A 195 7.76 16.26 28.69
#